data_44a159384a21970b76d4b86a370a2d25
#
_entry.id   44a159384a21970b76d4b86a370a2d25
#
_cell.length_a   1.000
_cell.length_b   1.000
_cell.length_c   1.000
_cell.angle_alpha   90.00
_cell.angle_beta   90.00
_cell.angle_gamma   90.00
#
_symmetry.space_group_name_H-M   'P 1'
#
loop_
_entity.id
_entity.type
_entity.pdbx_description
1 polymer ?
#
loop_
_entity_poly.entity_id
_entity_poly.type
_entity_poly.pdbx_seq_one_letter_code
_entity_poly.pdbx_strand_id
1 'polypeptide(L)'
;VSQSPFFATDIGAPEGPVALPDGSLYVTEMSAGTLRVTHLTPDGRRRVVLRTGGRPNGLAIDGDGMIWIAEAGLRALIRIAPDGRELMRIEGDGSERFCFPNDLAFGPDGHLYMTDSGLALDDFLDGQDFAEGFMDFDWDGRVYEIDPKAGKVLRTIDRGIRFTNGIAFDAQNRLYANASFPGDVYRYDVFGSSAPSREFFGNVLQPDKRSGFKGPDGMKFGLDGRLYCTVYGQSNVTVLASDGSVADRLMLQGDAPTNCAFARDGQTLLVTEVGVGRVEKLSVPCGGLPLHYPKVG
;
A
#
# COMPACT_ATOMS: atom_id res chain seq x y z
N VAL A 1 -5.13 31.81 8.81
CA VAL A 1 -3.98 31.23 8.11
C VAL A 1 -4.49 29.98 7.44
N SER A 2 -4.56 29.92 6.10
CA SER A 2 -4.94 28.70 5.39
C SER A 2 -3.90 27.63 5.71
N GLN A 3 -4.33 26.48 6.20
CA GLN A 3 -3.43 25.35 6.40
C GLN A 3 -2.86 24.91 5.05
N SER A 4 -1.56 24.55 5.03
CA SER A 4 -0.95 23.98 3.83
C SER A 4 -1.74 22.78 3.32
N PRO A 5 -2.00 22.66 2.00
CA PRO A 5 -2.63 21.48 1.42
C PRO A 5 -1.72 20.25 1.46
N PHE A 6 -0.47 20.42 1.90
CA PHE A 6 0.51 19.34 2.00
C PHE A 6 0.86 19.05 3.46
N PHE A 7 1.02 17.77 3.78
CA PHE A 7 1.60 17.31 5.04
C PHE A 7 3.12 17.46 4.99
N ALA A 8 3.72 17.06 3.88
CA ALA A 8 5.15 17.20 3.63
C ALA A 8 5.43 17.30 2.11
N THR A 9 6.56 17.94 1.76
CA THR A 9 7.08 18.09 0.37
C THR A 9 8.52 17.59 0.30
N ASP A 10 9.12 17.51 -0.88
CA ASP A 10 10.52 17.11 -1.11
C ASP A 10 10.83 15.73 -0.51
N ILE A 11 9.97 14.77 -0.76
CA ILE A 11 10.11 13.36 -0.35
C ILE A 11 10.44 12.54 -1.59
N GLY A 12 11.41 11.67 -1.49
CA GLY A 12 11.94 10.91 -2.63
C GLY A 12 11.03 9.78 -3.10
N ALA A 13 10.04 10.05 -3.94
CA ALA A 13 9.03 9.09 -4.41
C ALA A 13 8.36 8.36 -3.23
N PRO A 14 7.48 9.07 -2.46
CA PRO A 14 6.87 8.52 -1.25
C PRO A 14 5.85 7.42 -1.53
N GLU A 15 5.84 6.42 -0.62
CA GLU A 15 4.87 5.32 -0.59
C GLU A 15 4.62 4.87 0.86
N GLY A 16 3.72 3.90 1.07
CA GLY A 16 3.48 3.19 2.31
C GLY A 16 3.16 4.07 3.52
N PRO A 17 2.24 5.05 3.45
CA PRO A 17 1.98 5.95 4.56
C PRO A 17 1.31 5.22 5.72
N VAL A 18 1.84 5.38 6.94
CA VAL A 18 1.22 4.89 8.17
C VAL A 18 1.10 6.03 9.17
N ALA A 19 -0.14 6.48 9.41
CA ALA A 19 -0.44 7.55 10.35
C ALA A 19 -0.38 7.05 11.81
N LEU A 20 0.40 7.77 12.64
CA LEU A 20 0.61 7.44 14.04
C LEU A 20 -0.37 8.19 14.97
N PRO A 21 -0.57 7.71 16.22
CA PRO A 21 -1.47 8.36 17.18
C PRO A 21 -1.11 9.81 17.53
N ASP A 22 0.17 10.17 17.46
CA ASP A 22 0.67 11.53 17.73
C ASP A 22 0.55 12.49 16.53
N GLY A 23 -0.05 12.03 15.42
CA GLY A 23 -0.22 12.79 14.19
C GLY A 23 0.99 12.76 13.26
N SER A 24 2.06 12.07 13.63
CA SER A 24 3.21 11.82 12.76
C SER A 24 2.91 10.72 11.75
N LEU A 25 3.79 10.54 10.76
CA LEU A 25 3.63 9.62 9.66
C LEU A 25 4.93 8.86 9.39
N TYR A 26 4.88 7.55 9.24
CA TYR A 26 5.92 6.84 8.52
C TYR A 26 5.60 6.82 7.03
N VAL A 27 6.63 6.94 6.20
CA VAL A 27 6.57 6.73 4.73
C VAL A 27 7.82 6.01 4.28
N THR A 28 7.72 5.30 3.18
CA THR A 28 8.89 4.86 2.41
C THR A 28 9.26 5.92 1.38
N GLU A 29 10.53 5.97 1.03
CA GLU A 29 11.06 6.79 -0.06
C GLU A 29 11.77 5.88 -1.06
N MET A 30 11.27 5.83 -2.29
CA MET A 30 11.66 4.86 -3.31
C MET A 30 12.63 5.41 -4.37
N SER A 31 12.95 6.70 -4.37
CA SER A 31 13.92 7.25 -5.31
C SER A 31 15.32 6.70 -5.07
N ALA A 32 16.10 6.47 -6.13
CA ALA A 32 17.45 5.90 -6.07
C ALA A 32 18.39 6.58 -5.06
N GLY A 33 18.25 7.89 -4.84
CA GLY A 33 19.06 8.63 -3.85
C GLY A 33 18.59 8.51 -2.41
N THR A 34 17.40 7.94 -2.16
CA THR A 34 16.78 7.87 -0.83
C THR A 34 16.67 6.43 -0.31
N LEU A 35 15.85 5.57 -0.87
CA LEU A 35 15.67 4.13 -0.57
C LEU A 35 15.61 3.85 0.94
N ARG A 36 14.58 4.40 1.60
CA ARG A 36 14.54 4.44 3.07
C ARG A 36 13.12 4.48 3.64
N VAL A 37 13.00 4.15 4.91
CA VAL A 37 11.84 4.47 5.74
C VAL A 37 12.11 5.77 6.46
N THR A 38 11.19 6.74 6.37
CA THR A 38 11.29 8.06 6.97
C THR A 38 10.12 8.31 7.92
N HIS A 39 10.41 8.86 9.09
CA HIS A 39 9.44 9.39 10.03
C HIS A 39 9.28 10.90 9.81
N LEU A 40 8.04 11.32 9.59
CA LEU A 40 7.66 12.72 9.36
C LEU A 40 6.77 13.20 10.50
N THR A 41 7.07 14.36 11.08
CA THR A 41 6.24 14.95 12.12
C THR A 41 5.37 16.09 11.58
N PRO A 42 4.24 16.44 12.21
CA PRO A 42 3.35 17.52 11.76
C PRO A 42 4.01 18.90 11.70
N ASP A 43 5.08 19.11 12.47
CA ASP A 43 5.88 20.33 12.46
C ASP A 43 7.00 20.34 11.39
N GLY A 44 7.00 19.32 10.50
CA GLY A 44 7.90 19.25 9.34
C GLY A 44 9.25 18.61 9.61
N ARG A 45 9.53 18.14 10.84
CA ARG A 45 10.79 17.40 11.11
C ARG A 45 10.78 16.05 10.45
N ARG A 46 11.97 15.60 10.02
CA ARG A 46 12.19 14.32 9.34
C ARG A 46 13.30 13.53 10.02
N ARG A 47 13.08 12.25 10.20
CA ARG A 47 14.09 11.33 10.71
C ARG A 47 14.13 10.08 9.84
N VAL A 48 15.29 9.77 9.30
CA VAL A 48 15.51 8.47 8.63
C VAL A 48 15.50 7.38 9.70
N VAL A 49 14.61 6.39 9.52
CA VAL A 49 14.51 5.22 10.39
C VAL A 49 15.50 4.15 9.95
N LEU A 50 15.44 3.80 8.66
CA LEU A 50 16.31 2.79 8.05
C LEU A 50 16.52 3.11 6.57
N ARG A 51 17.75 2.92 6.08
CA ARG A 51 18.03 2.74 4.65
C ARG A 51 18.03 1.26 4.36
N THR A 52 17.10 0.79 3.52
CA THR A 52 16.91 -0.67 3.31
C THR A 52 17.98 -1.28 2.42
N GLY A 53 18.57 -0.50 1.54
CA GLY A 53 19.50 -0.97 0.53
C GLY A 53 18.82 -1.55 -0.72
N GLY A 54 17.49 -1.63 -0.72
CA GLY A 54 16.67 -2.01 -1.86
C GLY A 54 15.66 -0.90 -2.22
N ARG A 55 14.41 -1.27 -2.48
CA ARG A 55 13.32 -0.33 -2.78
C ARG A 55 12.12 -0.62 -1.87
N PRO A 56 12.06 0.01 -0.67
CA PRO A 56 10.95 -0.20 0.25
C PRO A 56 9.65 0.34 -0.37
N ASN A 57 8.54 -0.37 -0.15
CA ASN A 57 7.23 -0.04 -0.68
C ASN A 57 6.22 0.10 0.48
N GLY A 58 5.21 -0.74 0.60
CA GLY A 58 4.20 -0.67 1.63
C GLY A 58 4.73 -0.86 3.05
N LEU A 59 4.04 -0.24 4.02
CA LEU A 59 4.34 -0.34 5.45
C LEU A 59 3.12 -0.79 6.25
N ALA A 60 3.36 -1.53 7.33
CA ALA A 60 2.41 -1.75 8.42
C ALA A 60 3.12 -1.61 9.77
N ILE A 61 2.34 -1.39 10.84
CA ILE A 61 2.86 -1.35 12.21
C ILE A 61 2.11 -2.40 13.03
N ASP A 62 2.83 -3.18 13.84
CA ASP A 62 2.22 -4.11 14.78
C ASP A 62 1.90 -3.47 16.14
N GLY A 63 1.23 -4.22 17.01
CA GLY A 63 0.82 -3.76 18.35
C GLY A 63 1.96 -3.58 19.34
N ASP A 64 3.17 -3.99 19.00
CA ASP A 64 4.41 -3.73 19.73
C ASP A 64 5.14 -2.49 19.22
N GLY A 65 4.58 -1.81 18.19
CA GLY A 65 5.14 -0.62 17.56
C GLY A 65 6.27 -0.91 16.58
N MET A 66 6.47 -2.17 16.18
CA MET A 66 7.47 -2.53 15.18
C MET A 66 6.94 -2.26 13.78
N ILE A 67 7.82 -1.91 12.87
CA ILE A 67 7.52 -1.54 11.49
C ILE A 67 7.77 -2.74 10.58
N TRP A 68 6.77 -3.07 9.77
CA TRP A 68 6.86 -4.07 8.72
C TRP A 68 6.98 -3.38 7.38
N ILE A 69 7.91 -3.85 6.55
CA ILE A 69 8.28 -3.25 5.26
C ILE A 69 8.13 -4.30 4.18
N ALA A 70 7.24 -4.07 3.23
CA ALA A 70 7.26 -4.77 1.95
C ALA A 70 8.41 -4.21 1.13
N GLU A 71 9.49 -4.94 1.02
CA GLU A 71 10.75 -4.48 0.40
C GLU A 71 10.91 -5.13 -0.97
N ALA A 72 10.56 -4.37 -2.03
CA ALA A 72 10.52 -4.86 -3.39
C ALA A 72 11.92 -5.13 -3.98
N GLY A 73 12.89 -4.26 -3.74
CA GLY A 73 14.24 -4.40 -4.29
C GLY A 73 15.01 -5.57 -3.71
N LEU A 74 14.84 -5.86 -2.42
CA LEU A 74 15.45 -7.02 -1.76
C LEU A 74 14.58 -8.28 -1.87
N ARG A 75 13.34 -8.14 -2.37
CA ARG A 75 12.36 -9.23 -2.50
C ARG A 75 12.09 -9.89 -1.16
N ALA A 76 11.80 -9.06 -0.15
CA ALA A 76 11.67 -9.50 1.23
C ALA A 76 10.56 -8.74 1.97
N LEU A 77 9.97 -9.39 2.96
CA LEU A 77 9.20 -8.76 4.02
C LEU A 77 10.12 -8.61 5.23
N ILE A 78 10.29 -7.38 5.73
CA ILE A 78 11.25 -7.07 6.79
C ILE A 78 10.52 -6.45 7.98
N ARG A 79 10.78 -6.95 9.20
CA ARG A 79 10.33 -6.35 10.46
C ARG A 79 11.48 -5.62 11.12
N ILE A 80 11.29 -4.38 11.51
CA ILE A 80 12.30 -3.56 12.19
C ILE A 80 11.75 -2.91 13.46
N ALA A 81 12.64 -2.62 14.41
CA ALA A 81 12.34 -1.74 15.53
C ALA A 81 12.33 -0.26 15.07
N PRO A 82 11.71 0.67 15.84
CA PRO A 82 11.68 2.11 15.51
C PRO A 82 13.06 2.79 15.46
N ASP A 83 14.10 2.13 15.98
CA ASP A 83 15.50 2.57 15.88
C ASP A 83 16.20 2.10 14.59
N GLY A 84 15.50 1.31 13.75
CA GLY A 84 16.00 0.77 12.49
C GLY A 84 16.64 -0.60 12.58
N ARG A 85 16.73 -1.22 13.75
CA ARG A 85 17.30 -2.56 13.94
C ARG A 85 16.38 -3.62 13.33
N GLU A 86 16.89 -4.41 12.40
CA GLU A 86 16.18 -5.54 11.79
C GLU A 86 15.93 -6.64 12.83
N LEU A 87 14.68 -7.12 12.89
CA LEU A 87 14.22 -8.15 13.82
C LEU A 87 13.91 -9.47 13.10
N MET A 88 13.40 -9.36 11.85
CA MET A 88 12.97 -10.51 11.06
C MET A 88 13.05 -10.19 9.58
N ARG A 89 13.33 -11.21 8.78
CA ARG A 89 13.29 -11.16 7.31
C ARG A 89 12.67 -12.44 6.76
N ILE A 90 11.72 -12.29 5.83
CA ILE A 90 11.06 -13.38 5.11
C ILE A 90 11.25 -13.10 3.63
N GLU A 91 11.76 -14.06 2.85
CA GLU A 91 12.10 -13.86 1.43
C GLU A 91 11.26 -14.69 0.47
N GLY A 92 10.28 -15.45 0.98
CA GLY A 92 9.42 -16.31 0.16
C GLY A 92 8.60 -17.27 1.01
N ASP A 93 7.92 -18.20 0.35
CA ASP A 93 7.05 -19.21 0.97
C ASP A 93 7.77 -20.55 1.30
N GLY A 94 9.08 -20.59 1.07
CA GLY A 94 9.90 -21.79 1.23
C GLY A 94 10.09 -22.58 -0.07
N SER A 95 9.25 -22.38 -1.07
CA SER A 95 9.40 -22.98 -2.41
C SER A 95 9.80 -21.93 -3.46
N GLU A 96 9.27 -20.72 -3.37
CA GLU A 96 9.54 -19.62 -4.28
C GLU A 96 9.93 -18.37 -3.48
N ARG A 97 10.80 -17.53 -4.05
CA ARG A 97 11.08 -16.19 -3.53
C ARG A 97 9.93 -15.24 -3.89
N PHE A 98 9.72 -14.24 -3.06
CA PHE A 98 8.89 -13.11 -3.44
C PHE A 98 9.45 -12.45 -4.72
N CYS A 99 8.55 -11.86 -5.51
CA CYS A 99 8.94 -11.11 -6.70
C CYS A 99 9.04 -9.62 -6.39
N PHE A 100 7.93 -9.04 -5.95
CA PHE A 100 7.81 -7.64 -5.62
C PHE A 100 6.81 -7.47 -4.46
N PRO A 101 7.23 -7.70 -3.18
CA PRO A 101 6.43 -7.32 -2.03
C PRO A 101 5.96 -5.88 -2.17
N ASN A 102 4.62 -5.66 -2.14
CA ASN A 102 4.06 -4.36 -2.48
C ASN A 102 3.37 -3.70 -1.28
N ASP A 103 2.20 -4.14 -0.82
CA ASP A 103 1.48 -3.51 0.29
C ASP A 103 1.08 -4.53 1.37
N LEU A 104 0.74 -4.04 2.57
CA LEU A 104 0.58 -4.81 3.78
C LEU A 104 -0.68 -4.44 4.54
N ALA A 105 -1.38 -5.45 5.09
CA ALA A 105 -2.46 -5.25 6.05
C ALA A 105 -2.45 -6.37 7.11
N PHE A 106 -2.57 -6.02 8.39
CA PHE A 106 -2.87 -7.02 9.41
C PHE A 106 -4.35 -7.39 9.39
N GLY A 107 -4.62 -8.68 9.52
CA GLY A 107 -5.97 -9.22 9.66
C GLY A 107 -6.44 -9.29 11.12
N PRO A 108 -7.76 -9.55 11.31
CA PRO A 108 -8.35 -9.69 12.64
C PRO A 108 -7.86 -10.93 13.40
N ASP A 109 -7.31 -11.90 12.69
CA ASP A 109 -6.66 -13.12 13.22
C ASP A 109 -5.24 -12.89 13.74
N GLY A 110 -4.70 -11.69 13.52
CA GLY A 110 -3.34 -11.32 13.87
C GLY A 110 -2.29 -11.75 12.85
N HIS A 111 -2.68 -12.32 11.71
CA HIS A 111 -1.78 -12.60 10.61
C HIS A 111 -1.52 -11.33 9.78
N LEU A 112 -0.41 -11.33 9.07
CA LEU A 112 -0.08 -10.30 8.10
C LEU A 112 -0.45 -10.77 6.70
N TYR A 113 -1.14 -9.91 5.96
CA TYR A 113 -1.51 -10.14 4.57
C TYR A 113 -0.68 -9.21 3.69
N MET A 114 -0.10 -9.77 2.63
CA MET A 114 0.82 -9.06 1.74
C MET A 114 0.46 -9.29 0.28
N THR A 115 0.46 -8.22 -0.49
CA THR A 115 0.46 -8.32 -1.94
C THR A 115 1.88 -8.40 -2.47
N ASP A 116 2.05 -9.18 -3.54
CA ASP A 116 3.27 -9.26 -4.34
C ASP A 116 2.89 -8.99 -5.79
N SER A 117 3.51 -8.02 -6.43
CA SER A 117 3.10 -7.57 -7.76
C SER A 117 3.38 -8.58 -8.88
N GLY A 118 4.26 -9.59 -8.64
CA GLY A 118 4.39 -10.76 -9.48
C GLY A 118 5.51 -10.71 -10.54
N LEU A 119 6.27 -9.62 -10.60
CA LEU A 119 7.53 -9.53 -11.35
C LEU A 119 8.60 -8.88 -10.48
N ALA A 120 9.85 -9.30 -10.61
CA ALA A 120 10.94 -8.60 -9.91
C ALA A 120 11.18 -7.22 -10.54
N LEU A 121 11.65 -6.27 -9.72
CA LEU A 121 11.88 -4.88 -10.20
C LEU A 121 12.75 -4.81 -11.44
N ASP A 122 13.82 -5.58 -11.48
CA ASP A 122 14.77 -5.59 -12.59
C ASP A 122 14.18 -6.15 -13.91
N ASP A 123 13.02 -6.83 -13.82
CA ASP A 123 12.36 -7.41 -14.98
C ASP A 123 11.44 -6.39 -15.70
N PHE A 124 10.95 -5.36 -15.00
CA PHE A 124 10.01 -4.39 -15.57
C PHE A 124 10.41 -2.92 -15.42
N LEU A 125 11.56 -2.63 -14.81
CA LEU A 125 12.13 -1.29 -14.77
C LEU A 125 13.37 -1.21 -15.67
N ASP A 126 13.50 -0.08 -16.37
CA ASP A 126 14.72 0.37 -17.03
C ASP A 126 15.23 1.61 -16.30
N GLY A 127 16.19 1.42 -15.42
CA GLY A 127 16.65 2.46 -14.48
C GLY A 127 15.58 2.84 -13.45
N GLN A 128 14.97 4.01 -13.60
CA GLN A 128 13.87 4.49 -12.73
C GLN A 128 12.52 4.48 -13.45
N ASP A 129 12.49 4.24 -14.73
CA ASP A 129 11.30 4.25 -15.56
C ASP A 129 10.76 2.83 -15.79
N PHE A 130 9.53 2.72 -16.22
CA PHE A 130 8.97 1.44 -16.65
C PHE A 130 9.57 1.02 -17.99
N ALA A 131 9.94 -0.25 -18.12
CA ALA A 131 10.41 -0.84 -19.37
C ALA A 131 9.33 -0.74 -20.47
N GLU A 132 9.75 -0.62 -21.73
CA GLU A 132 8.81 -0.58 -22.84
C GLU A 132 7.94 -1.85 -22.86
N GLY A 133 6.63 -1.69 -23.02
CA GLY A 133 5.67 -2.80 -23.07
C GLY A 133 5.41 -3.50 -21.73
N PHE A 134 5.88 -2.98 -20.61
CA PHE A 134 5.75 -3.63 -19.29
C PHE A 134 4.32 -4.03 -18.92
N MET A 135 3.30 -3.34 -19.44
CA MET A 135 1.91 -3.70 -19.21
C MET A 135 1.51 -5.05 -19.80
N ASP A 136 2.23 -5.52 -20.83
CA ASP A 136 1.94 -6.78 -21.51
C ASP A 136 2.81 -7.94 -21.01
N PHE A 137 3.64 -7.73 -19.99
CA PHE A 137 4.47 -8.78 -19.39
C PHE A 137 3.59 -9.81 -18.65
N ASP A 138 4.18 -10.97 -18.38
CA ASP A 138 3.50 -12.10 -17.74
C ASP A 138 3.49 -11.89 -16.20
N TRP A 139 2.59 -11.02 -15.73
CA TRP A 139 2.41 -10.69 -14.32
C TRP A 139 1.74 -11.83 -13.57
N ASP A 140 2.43 -12.41 -12.58
CA ASP A 140 1.89 -13.42 -11.65
C ASP A 140 1.74 -12.83 -10.24
N GLY A 141 0.98 -11.74 -10.14
CA GLY A 141 0.72 -11.09 -8.85
C GLY A 141 0.00 -12.01 -7.87
N ARG A 142 0.35 -11.89 -6.59
CA ARG A 142 -0.06 -12.82 -5.53
C ARG A 142 -0.56 -12.09 -4.30
N VAL A 143 -1.37 -12.79 -3.52
CA VAL A 143 -1.81 -12.40 -2.17
C VAL A 143 -1.40 -13.49 -1.20
N TYR A 144 -0.61 -13.13 -0.19
CA TYR A 144 -0.10 -14.05 0.82
C TYR A 144 -0.74 -13.82 2.18
N GLU A 145 -0.92 -14.91 2.94
CA GLU A 145 -1.17 -14.89 4.38
C GLU A 145 0.10 -15.37 5.10
N ILE A 146 0.54 -14.62 6.10
CA ILE A 146 1.82 -14.78 6.77
C ILE A 146 1.60 -14.80 8.28
N ASP A 147 2.14 -15.80 8.97
CA ASP A 147 2.26 -15.81 10.43
C ASP A 147 3.43 -14.89 10.83
N PRO A 148 3.17 -13.72 11.42
CA PRO A 148 4.20 -12.75 11.75
C PRO A 148 5.07 -13.21 12.94
N LYS A 149 4.57 -14.11 13.79
CA LYS A 149 5.33 -14.66 14.93
C LYS A 149 6.30 -15.72 14.49
N ALA A 150 5.82 -16.65 13.64
CA ALA A 150 6.65 -17.72 13.11
C ALA A 150 7.58 -17.24 11.99
N GLY A 151 7.36 -16.05 11.43
CA GLY A 151 8.10 -15.55 10.28
C GLY A 151 7.89 -16.42 9.01
N LYS A 152 6.67 -16.87 8.77
CA LYS A 152 6.39 -17.89 7.75
C LYS A 152 5.15 -17.57 6.95
N VAL A 153 5.22 -17.74 5.62
CA VAL A 153 4.03 -17.76 4.75
C VAL A 153 3.21 -19.00 5.09
N LEU A 154 1.93 -18.81 5.39
CA LEU A 154 0.98 -19.88 5.69
C LEU A 154 0.33 -20.44 4.42
N ARG A 155 -0.06 -19.54 3.51
CA ARG A 155 -0.64 -19.90 2.21
C ARG A 155 -0.58 -18.74 1.22
N THR A 156 -0.65 -19.09 -0.06
CA THR A 156 -1.02 -18.17 -1.13
C THR A 156 -2.53 -18.17 -1.26
N ILE A 157 -3.18 -17.02 -1.03
CA ILE A 157 -4.63 -16.85 -1.13
C ILE A 157 -5.05 -16.81 -2.60
N ASP A 158 -4.29 -16.07 -3.40
CA ASP A 158 -4.55 -15.91 -4.83
C ASP A 158 -3.25 -15.66 -5.61
N ARG A 159 -3.26 -15.96 -6.91
CA ARG A 159 -2.15 -15.69 -7.83
C ARG A 159 -2.67 -15.44 -9.26
N GLY A 160 -1.77 -15.00 -10.15
CA GLY A 160 -2.13 -14.65 -11.53
C GLY A 160 -2.92 -13.35 -11.61
N ILE A 161 -2.74 -12.45 -10.64
CA ILE A 161 -3.30 -11.08 -10.68
C ILE A 161 -2.32 -10.21 -11.46
N ARG A 162 -2.82 -9.42 -12.39
CA ARG A 162 -1.96 -8.55 -13.20
C ARG A 162 -1.58 -7.30 -12.41
N PHE A 163 -0.36 -7.26 -11.88
CA PHE A 163 0.20 -6.22 -11.04
C PHE A 163 -0.65 -6.00 -9.77
N THR A 164 -0.62 -6.96 -8.84
CA THR A 164 -1.26 -6.82 -7.54
C THR A 164 -0.62 -5.67 -6.76
N ASN A 165 -1.44 -4.80 -6.15
CA ASN A 165 -0.96 -3.61 -5.46
C ASN A 165 -1.63 -3.46 -4.09
N GLY A 166 -2.46 -2.44 -3.85
CA GLY A 166 -3.05 -2.15 -2.56
C GLY A 166 -3.84 -3.29 -1.93
N ILE A 167 -3.85 -3.35 -0.60
CA ILE A 167 -4.54 -4.36 0.22
C ILE A 167 -5.22 -3.71 1.42
N ALA A 168 -6.44 -4.16 1.77
CA ALA A 168 -7.16 -3.66 2.93
C ALA A 168 -8.22 -4.67 3.43
N PHE A 169 -8.60 -4.55 4.70
CA PHE A 169 -9.76 -5.24 5.27
C PHE A 169 -10.93 -4.27 5.47
N ASP A 170 -12.15 -4.75 5.24
CA ASP A 170 -13.37 -4.01 5.59
C ASP A 170 -13.84 -4.32 7.02
N ALA A 171 -14.92 -3.66 7.45
CA ALA A 171 -15.51 -3.84 8.78
C ALA A 171 -16.14 -5.24 9.00
N GLN A 172 -16.33 -6.01 7.95
CA GLN A 172 -16.81 -7.39 8.00
C GLN A 172 -15.65 -8.41 7.92
N ASN A 173 -14.42 -7.94 8.03
CA ASN A 173 -13.20 -8.74 7.93
C ASN A 173 -13.00 -9.43 6.57
N ARG A 174 -13.57 -8.89 5.50
CA ARG A 174 -13.28 -9.36 4.15
C ARG A 174 -12.00 -8.69 3.65
N LEU A 175 -11.15 -9.45 3.00
CA LEU A 175 -9.92 -8.96 2.42
C LEU A 175 -10.19 -8.40 1.01
N TYR A 176 -9.54 -7.28 0.70
CA TYR A 176 -9.56 -6.69 -0.63
C TYR A 176 -8.14 -6.52 -1.14
N ALA A 177 -7.93 -6.84 -2.41
CA ALA A 177 -6.70 -6.54 -3.14
C ALA A 177 -7.05 -6.02 -4.53
N ASN A 178 -6.21 -5.13 -5.08
CA ASN A 178 -6.45 -4.61 -6.40
C ASN A 178 -5.44 -5.11 -7.43
N ALA A 179 -5.81 -4.97 -8.70
CA ALA A 179 -4.99 -5.24 -9.87
C ALA A 179 -4.80 -3.94 -10.63
N SER A 180 -3.57 -3.46 -10.72
CA SER A 180 -3.27 -2.20 -11.40
C SER A 180 -3.61 -2.26 -12.90
N PHE A 181 -3.47 -3.41 -13.52
CA PHE A 181 -4.03 -3.70 -14.84
C PHE A 181 -5.17 -4.69 -14.69
N PRO A 182 -6.35 -4.47 -14.84
CA PRO A 182 -7.21 -3.57 -15.58
C PRO A 182 -7.90 -2.48 -14.73
N GLY A 183 -7.45 -2.23 -13.52
CA GLY A 183 -8.09 -1.25 -12.65
C GLY A 183 -9.10 -1.83 -11.69
N ASP A 184 -9.10 -3.15 -11.54
CA ASP A 184 -10.07 -3.90 -10.75
C ASP A 184 -9.69 -3.97 -9.27
N VAL A 185 -10.71 -3.98 -8.43
CA VAL A 185 -10.61 -4.35 -7.02
C VAL A 185 -11.32 -5.68 -6.85
N TYR A 186 -10.65 -6.62 -6.19
CA TYR A 186 -11.17 -7.94 -5.85
C TYR A 186 -11.41 -8.06 -4.35
N ARG A 187 -12.37 -8.92 -3.99
CA ARG A 187 -12.73 -9.23 -2.62
C ARG A 187 -12.58 -10.73 -2.37
N TYR A 188 -12.18 -11.07 -1.13
CA TYR A 188 -11.97 -12.45 -0.68
C TYR A 188 -12.59 -12.67 0.70
N ASP A 189 -13.29 -13.77 0.88
CA ASP A 189 -13.65 -14.29 2.20
C ASP A 189 -12.55 -15.25 2.66
N VAL A 190 -11.56 -14.70 3.38
CA VAL A 190 -10.38 -15.47 3.82
C VAL A 190 -10.63 -16.27 5.10
N PHE A 191 -11.74 -16.02 5.80
CA PHE A 191 -12.13 -16.67 7.05
C PHE A 191 -13.32 -17.63 6.87
N GLY A 192 -13.87 -17.72 5.67
CA GLY A 192 -14.93 -18.65 5.34
C GLY A 192 -14.49 -20.12 5.39
N SER A 193 -15.46 -21.03 5.39
CA SER A 193 -15.22 -22.48 5.43
C SER A 193 -14.69 -23.06 4.11
N SER A 194 -14.80 -22.31 3.02
CA SER A 194 -14.31 -22.68 1.68
C SER A 194 -12.96 -22.03 1.39
N ALA A 195 -12.21 -22.60 0.43
CA ALA A 195 -11.01 -21.91 -0.06
C ALA A 195 -11.38 -20.53 -0.60
N PRO A 196 -10.59 -19.47 -0.27
CA PRO A 196 -10.83 -18.13 -0.79
C PRO A 196 -10.88 -18.13 -2.31
N SER A 197 -11.83 -17.41 -2.88
CA SER A 197 -11.97 -17.23 -4.32
C SER A 197 -12.00 -15.74 -4.65
N ARG A 198 -11.40 -15.38 -5.79
CA ARG A 198 -11.43 -14.03 -6.32
C ARG A 198 -12.85 -13.64 -6.71
N GLU A 199 -13.39 -12.62 -6.06
CA GLU A 199 -14.68 -12.02 -6.40
C GLU A 199 -14.44 -10.59 -6.88
N PHE A 200 -14.95 -10.24 -8.06
CA PHE A 200 -14.91 -8.87 -8.55
C PHE A 200 -15.76 -7.98 -7.64
N PHE A 201 -15.17 -6.88 -7.17
CA PHE A 201 -15.86 -5.90 -6.34
C PHE A 201 -16.18 -4.61 -7.10
N GLY A 202 -15.23 -4.04 -7.81
CA GLY A 202 -15.44 -2.80 -8.56
C GLY A 202 -14.23 -2.44 -9.41
N ASN A 203 -14.37 -1.40 -10.24
CA ASN A 203 -13.28 -0.85 -11.05
C ASN A 203 -13.12 0.65 -10.76
N VAL A 204 -11.88 1.10 -10.54
CA VAL A 204 -11.59 2.47 -10.13
C VAL A 204 -11.24 3.41 -11.29
N LEU A 205 -10.94 2.88 -12.46
CA LEU A 205 -10.52 3.69 -13.59
C LEU A 205 -11.68 4.54 -14.15
N GLN A 206 -11.32 5.67 -14.68
CA GLN A 206 -12.21 6.48 -15.51
C GLN A 206 -11.66 6.56 -16.93
N PRO A 207 -12.51 6.77 -17.94
CA PRO A 207 -12.05 7.02 -19.29
C PRO A 207 -11.05 8.18 -19.32
N ASP A 208 -9.85 7.94 -19.82
CA ASP A 208 -8.78 8.93 -19.90
C ASP A 208 -8.01 8.74 -21.21
N LYS A 209 -7.86 9.84 -21.98
CA LYS A 209 -7.14 9.84 -23.25
C LYS A 209 -5.65 10.13 -23.12
N ARG A 210 -5.19 10.50 -21.91
CA ARG A 210 -3.75 10.72 -21.66
C ARG A 210 -3.00 9.42 -21.85
N SER A 211 -1.82 9.49 -22.40
CA SER A 211 -0.91 8.35 -22.50
C SER A 211 -0.34 7.97 -21.12
N GLY A 212 0.33 6.83 -21.04
CA GLY A 212 0.99 6.34 -19.84
C GLY A 212 0.12 5.42 -18.99
N PHE A 213 0.77 4.81 -18.01
CA PHE A 213 0.17 3.87 -17.09
C PHE A 213 -0.88 4.55 -16.19
N LYS A 214 -1.98 3.85 -15.97
CA LYS A 214 -3.03 4.20 -15.02
C LYS A 214 -3.51 2.95 -14.30
N GLY A 215 -3.60 3.02 -12.98
CA GLY A 215 -4.07 1.88 -12.21
C GLY A 215 -4.29 2.21 -10.75
N PRO A 216 -5.12 1.39 -10.06
CA PRO A 216 -5.20 1.44 -8.60
C PRO A 216 -3.83 1.15 -7.98
N ASP A 217 -3.57 1.83 -6.88
CA ASP A 217 -2.41 1.65 -6.04
C ASP A 217 -2.87 1.37 -4.60
N GLY A 218 -2.34 2.02 -3.58
CA GLY A 218 -2.75 1.78 -2.21
C GLY A 218 -4.22 2.12 -1.93
N MET A 219 -4.83 1.47 -0.94
CA MET A 219 -6.24 1.68 -0.59
C MET A 219 -6.53 1.46 0.89
N LYS A 220 -7.54 2.15 1.43
CA LYS A 220 -7.98 2.03 2.83
C LYS A 220 -9.50 2.21 2.93
N PHE A 221 -10.12 1.52 3.89
CA PHE A 221 -11.55 1.71 4.20
C PHE A 221 -11.76 2.89 5.16
N GLY A 222 -12.81 3.66 4.90
CA GLY A 222 -13.35 4.65 5.82
C GLY A 222 -14.36 4.05 6.81
N LEU A 223 -14.65 4.77 7.89
CA LEU A 223 -15.72 4.43 8.85
C LEU A 223 -17.11 4.44 8.20
N ASP A 224 -17.26 5.09 7.06
CA ASP A 224 -18.48 5.11 6.23
C ASP A 224 -18.67 3.83 5.41
N GLY A 225 -17.75 2.86 5.52
CA GLY A 225 -17.77 1.60 4.80
C GLY A 225 -17.39 1.71 3.31
N ARG A 226 -16.89 2.87 2.88
CA ARG A 226 -16.40 3.09 1.52
C ARG A 226 -14.92 2.78 1.41
N LEU A 227 -14.51 2.32 0.23
CA LEU A 227 -13.10 2.07 -0.09
C LEU A 227 -12.50 3.28 -0.80
N TYR A 228 -11.46 3.85 -0.23
CA TYR A 228 -10.68 4.95 -0.79
C TYR A 228 -9.44 4.36 -1.46
N CYS A 229 -9.37 4.41 -2.76
CA CYS A 229 -8.30 3.81 -3.57
C CYS A 229 -7.60 4.88 -4.40
N THR A 230 -6.30 5.03 -4.23
CA THR A 230 -5.48 5.93 -5.06
C THR A 230 -5.41 5.39 -6.48
N VAL A 231 -5.44 6.30 -7.46
CA VAL A 231 -5.37 5.92 -8.87
C VAL A 231 -4.20 6.63 -9.54
N TYR A 232 -3.08 5.91 -9.63
CA TYR A 232 -1.88 6.38 -10.32
C TYR A 232 -2.20 6.82 -11.75
N GLY A 233 -1.64 7.95 -12.19
CA GLY A 233 -1.82 8.50 -13.54
C GLY A 233 -3.18 9.13 -13.80
N GLN A 234 -4.09 9.19 -12.79
CA GLN A 234 -5.40 9.84 -12.93
C GLN A 234 -5.65 10.96 -11.91
N SER A 235 -4.65 11.35 -11.12
CA SER A 235 -4.70 12.50 -10.19
C SER A 235 -5.84 12.42 -9.17
N ASN A 236 -6.27 11.22 -8.75
CA ASN A 236 -7.40 11.11 -7.83
C ASN A 236 -7.30 9.92 -6.86
N VAL A 237 -8.10 10.01 -5.79
CA VAL A 237 -8.53 8.89 -5.00
C VAL A 237 -9.96 8.57 -5.43
N THR A 238 -10.18 7.41 -6.02
CA THR A 238 -11.54 6.93 -6.34
C THR A 238 -12.13 6.32 -5.08
N VAL A 239 -13.35 6.72 -4.76
CA VAL A 239 -14.11 6.21 -3.60
C VAL A 239 -15.17 5.24 -4.11
N LEU A 240 -15.05 3.96 -3.75
CA LEU A 240 -16.06 2.95 -4.06
C LEU A 240 -17.05 2.80 -2.90
N ALA A 241 -18.33 2.73 -3.23
CA ALA A 241 -19.40 2.39 -2.30
C ALA A 241 -19.35 0.90 -1.90
N SER A 242 -20.15 0.50 -0.93
CA SER A 242 -20.21 -0.87 -0.40
C SER A 242 -20.68 -1.91 -1.43
N ASP A 243 -21.28 -1.49 -2.54
CA ASP A 243 -21.67 -2.32 -3.68
C ASP A 243 -20.61 -2.35 -4.81
N GLY A 244 -19.49 -1.65 -4.62
CA GLY A 244 -18.40 -1.55 -5.59
C GLY A 244 -18.58 -0.47 -6.67
N SER A 245 -19.70 0.24 -6.68
CA SER A 245 -19.90 1.37 -7.59
C SER A 245 -19.05 2.58 -7.18
N VAL A 246 -18.68 3.41 -8.16
CA VAL A 246 -17.94 4.65 -7.90
C VAL A 246 -18.87 5.67 -7.25
N ALA A 247 -18.58 6.02 -5.99
CA ALA A 247 -19.33 7.01 -5.23
C ALA A 247 -18.76 8.43 -5.39
N ASP A 248 -17.45 8.58 -5.50
CA ASP A 248 -16.77 9.87 -5.60
C ASP A 248 -15.37 9.75 -6.19
N ARG A 249 -14.77 10.89 -6.57
CA ARG A 249 -13.36 11.01 -6.97
C ARG A 249 -12.78 12.27 -6.35
N LEU A 250 -11.89 12.08 -5.39
CA LEU A 250 -11.22 13.17 -4.69
C LEU A 250 -9.97 13.54 -5.49
N MET A 251 -9.96 14.74 -6.08
CA MET A 251 -8.87 15.18 -6.95
C MET A 251 -7.64 15.63 -6.15
N LEU A 252 -6.46 15.20 -6.59
CA LEU A 252 -5.17 15.68 -6.13
C LEU A 252 -4.60 16.76 -7.06
N GLN A 253 -3.61 17.49 -6.57
CA GLN A 253 -2.83 18.39 -7.40
C GLN A 253 -1.76 17.63 -8.20
N GLY A 254 -1.26 16.49 -7.67
CA GLY A 254 -0.30 15.62 -8.33
C GLY A 254 -0.96 14.56 -9.19
N ASP A 255 -0.20 14.02 -10.13
CA ASP A 255 -0.72 13.10 -11.15
C ASP A 255 -0.51 11.63 -10.80
N ALA A 256 0.39 11.35 -9.89
CA ALA A 256 0.84 10.00 -9.56
C ALA A 256 0.66 9.66 -8.07
N PRO A 257 -0.60 9.66 -7.54
CA PRO A 257 -0.83 9.18 -6.17
C PRO A 257 -0.53 7.69 -6.07
N THR A 258 0.14 7.28 -4.97
CA THR A 258 0.52 5.90 -4.76
C THR A 258 -0.29 5.25 -3.63
N ASN A 259 -0.33 5.83 -2.43
CA ASN A 259 -1.00 5.19 -1.31
C ASN A 259 -1.66 6.23 -0.39
N CYS A 260 -2.46 5.80 0.57
CA CYS A 260 -3.15 6.70 1.46
C CYS A 260 -3.25 6.17 2.90
N ALA A 261 -3.38 7.11 3.83
CA ALA A 261 -3.67 6.82 5.23
C ALA A 261 -4.63 7.88 5.80
N PHE A 262 -5.61 7.47 6.56
CA PHE A 262 -6.46 8.42 7.30
C PHE A 262 -5.68 9.02 8.46
N ALA A 263 -5.67 10.35 8.54
CA ALA A 263 -5.12 11.06 9.69
C ALA A 263 -6.02 10.86 10.93
N ARG A 264 -5.45 11.08 12.10
CA ARG A 264 -6.16 10.87 13.38
C ARG A 264 -7.21 11.95 13.70
N ASP A 265 -7.25 13.03 12.92
CA ASP A 265 -8.27 14.08 13.06
C ASP A 265 -9.67 13.65 12.59
N GLY A 266 -9.77 12.50 11.92
CA GLY A 266 -11.03 11.95 11.41
C GLY A 266 -11.63 12.67 10.19
N GLN A 267 -10.91 13.61 9.59
CA GLN A 267 -11.38 14.44 8.47
C GLN A 267 -10.36 14.63 7.36
N THR A 268 -9.16 14.05 7.50
CA THR A 268 -8.08 14.17 6.53
C THR A 268 -7.63 12.80 6.03
N LEU A 269 -7.54 12.66 4.73
CA LEU A 269 -6.82 11.58 4.06
C LEU A 269 -5.46 12.10 3.61
N LEU A 270 -4.39 11.46 4.07
CA LEU A 270 -3.01 11.73 3.66
C LEU A 270 -2.71 10.84 2.47
N VAL A 271 -2.25 11.42 1.36
CA VAL A 271 -1.99 10.70 0.11
C VAL A 271 -0.55 10.93 -0.32
N THR A 272 0.21 9.87 -0.45
CA THR A 272 1.55 9.90 -1.04
C THR A 272 1.45 10.11 -2.55
N GLU A 273 2.31 10.99 -3.08
CA GLU A 273 2.32 11.37 -4.49
C GLU A 273 3.77 11.40 -4.99
N VAL A 274 4.10 10.53 -5.94
CA VAL A 274 5.48 10.30 -6.39
C VAL A 274 5.94 11.25 -7.50
N GLY A 275 5.04 11.82 -8.28
CA GLY A 275 5.38 12.66 -9.43
C GLY A 275 6.16 13.91 -9.07
N VAL A 276 5.82 14.54 -7.95
CA VAL A 276 6.54 15.70 -7.41
C VAL A 276 7.08 15.49 -5.99
N GLY A 277 6.92 14.29 -5.43
CA GLY A 277 7.53 13.91 -4.16
C GLY A 277 6.91 14.59 -2.93
N ARG A 278 5.65 14.29 -2.60
CA ARG A 278 4.96 14.92 -1.47
C ARG A 278 3.87 14.03 -0.84
N VAL A 279 3.36 14.46 0.30
CA VAL A 279 2.14 13.92 0.92
C VAL A 279 1.08 15.01 0.89
N GLU A 280 0.02 14.79 0.11
CA GLU A 280 -1.13 15.68 0.01
C GLU A 280 -2.16 15.42 1.11
N LYS A 281 -2.91 16.45 1.48
CA LYS A 281 -4.04 16.37 2.41
C LYS A 281 -5.35 16.57 1.65
N LEU A 282 -6.22 15.57 1.69
CA LEU A 282 -7.58 15.67 1.16
C LEU A 282 -8.57 15.69 2.31
N SER A 283 -9.57 16.55 2.21
CA SER A 283 -10.70 16.55 3.15
C SER A 283 -11.63 15.39 2.86
N VAL A 284 -12.02 14.65 3.89
CA VAL A 284 -12.90 13.49 3.81
C VAL A 284 -14.01 13.58 4.86
N PRO A 285 -15.17 12.94 4.61
CA PRO A 285 -16.34 13.05 5.51
C PRO A 285 -16.20 12.26 6.80
N CYS A 286 -15.25 11.33 6.90
CA CYS A 286 -15.07 10.46 8.05
C CYS A 286 -13.60 10.05 8.24
N GLY A 287 -13.27 9.51 9.40
CA GLY A 287 -11.99 8.86 9.66
C GLY A 287 -11.88 7.48 9.00
N GLY A 288 -10.69 6.90 9.08
CA GLY A 288 -10.42 5.55 8.60
C GLY A 288 -11.01 4.48 9.52
N LEU A 289 -11.36 3.35 8.92
CA LEU A 289 -11.66 2.14 9.67
C LEU A 289 -10.43 1.77 10.55
N PRO A 290 -10.63 1.43 11.84
CA PRO A 290 -9.51 1.01 12.69
C PRO A 290 -8.73 -0.15 12.08
N LEU A 291 -7.42 0.02 11.99
CA LEU A 291 -6.52 -1.04 11.53
C LEU A 291 -6.29 -2.05 12.66
N HIS A 292 -5.95 -3.27 12.29
CA HIS A 292 -5.57 -4.31 13.24
C HIS A 292 -4.10 -4.12 13.64
N TYR A 293 -3.83 -4.18 14.94
CA TYR A 293 -2.48 -4.03 15.52
C TYR A 293 -2.18 -5.22 16.45
N PRO A 294 -1.92 -6.42 15.92
CA PRO A 294 -1.64 -7.58 16.75
C PRO A 294 -0.27 -7.42 17.44
N LYS A 295 -0.15 -7.95 18.67
CA LYS A 295 1.15 -8.11 19.32
C LYS A 295 1.84 -9.32 18.73
N VAL A 296 3.05 -9.09 18.24
CA VAL A 296 3.84 -10.14 17.57
C VAL A 296 4.91 -10.73 18.52
N GLY A 297 5.42 -9.92 19.45
CA GLY A 297 6.45 -10.33 20.41
C GLY A 297 7.86 -9.98 19.96
#